data_337b21b631903d67b8ff928c67eb2164
#
_entry.id   337b21b631903d67b8ff928c67eb2164
#
_cell.length_a   1.000
_cell.length_b   1.000
_cell.length_c   1.000
_cell.angle_alpha   90.00
_cell.angle_beta   90.00
_cell.angle_gamma   90.00
#
_symmetry.space_group_name_H-M   'P 1'
#
loop_
_entity.id
_entity.type
_entity.pdbx_description
1 polymer ?
#
loop_
_entity_poly.entity_id
_entity_poly.type
_entity_poly.pdbx_seq_one_letter_code
_entity_poly.pdbx_strand_id
1 'polypeptide(L)'
;MQPPSEPMRKRFINYPEPLEVTRHVPPVAQVKKNPVLVGIVLLISAKLMEWLGVLRRHIWNNTGFNRLNKLDETLLDYEPRYEPTVIPLESEEVAKGAAAPLENEILPRVKSGYYSASDFHRMYLAGEITPTAVAKALLPLIRRDTTPQGPHSLAWFDSQVDRVLAAAEASTQRYRSGCPLGPLDGVPTAVKDEYDLEGYTTCLGSPNDYTSPPESGVPAVSWCALKLQESGAVILGKTSMHEFGLDTTGNNPHYGTPRNPYNSSYYTGGSSSGSAYVVAAGLVPMALGSDGGGSIRIPSSFCGVYGLKPSHNRLSFRPGPNHAITCAVNGPIASDMASLVAMFETVSVPHPGSSFSPMARFTMSPAIPDAKLIGIDETWNALADPANRQLCDAMVARLVAEKGYTVVPIRIPYATDGQIAHALTVLTDAATLLPEYQNLSAPNRILLALGRTSSAVDYLMAQKLRGLLMQHLAHLWKKHPGLMIASPVTGCAGWPIRSETELKHGLNDGDTTLVSMQYTWLANFCGLPAISLPAGYVVPEGEVDAGRVADEHTLGKIPVGFMCAGEWGSEHALMRLGFDVEDLFAKTRTRAQAWEDVMQLAKEEMGGSGVLVDV
;
A
#
# COMPACT_ATOMS: atom_id res chain seq x y z
N MET A 1 -33.67 34.00 16.26
CA MET A 1 -33.02 32.79 15.76
C MET A 1 -31.65 33.22 15.31
N GLN A 2 -30.59 32.80 16.00
CA GLN A 2 -29.22 32.97 15.53
C GLN A 2 -29.03 32.06 14.28
N PRO A 3 -28.36 32.53 13.25
CA PRO A 3 -28.03 31.66 12.11
C PRO A 3 -27.20 30.47 12.61
N PRO A 4 -27.37 29.26 12.05
CA PRO A 4 -26.57 28.12 12.41
C PRO A 4 -25.09 28.49 12.24
N SER A 5 -24.29 28.24 13.27
CA SER A 5 -22.84 28.44 13.23
C SER A 5 -22.28 27.72 12.03
N GLU A 6 -21.51 28.42 11.16
CA GLU A 6 -20.76 27.76 10.11
C GLU A 6 -19.95 26.61 10.71
N PRO A 7 -19.97 25.41 10.08
CA PRO A 7 -19.16 24.31 10.55
C PRO A 7 -17.70 24.79 10.59
N MET A 8 -17.05 24.62 11.75
CA MET A 8 -15.66 25.03 11.97
C MET A 8 -14.78 24.41 10.85
N ARG A 9 -14.32 25.25 9.92
CA ARG A 9 -13.44 24.78 8.85
C ARG A 9 -12.17 24.24 9.49
N LYS A 10 -11.81 22.99 9.17
CA LYS A 10 -10.49 22.43 9.48
C LYS A 10 -9.44 23.44 9.03
N ARG A 11 -8.52 23.79 9.90
CA ARG A 11 -7.36 24.61 9.52
C ARG A 11 -6.28 23.70 8.96
N PHE A 12 -5.60 24.15 7.92
CA PHE A 12 -4.53 23.40 7.30
C PHE A 12 -3.31 24.30 7.07
N ILE A 13 -2.13 23.70 7.04
CA ILE A 13 -0.93 24.30 6.47
C ILE A 13 -0.81 23.80 5.02
N ASN A 14 -0.48 24.67 4.09
CA ASN A 14 -0.29 24.38 2.66
C ASN A 14 -1.55 23.86 1.93
N TYR A 15 -2.75 24.16 2.43
CA TYR A 15 -3.98 23.81 1.71
C TYR A 15 -4.04 24.59 0.39
N PRO A 16 -4.29 23.94 -0.76
CA PRO A 16 -4.38 24.62 -2.03
C PRO A 16 -5.62 25.53 -2.09
N GLU A 17 -5.50 26.64 -2.81
CA GLU A 17 -6.67 27.51 -3.04
C GLU A 17 -7.73 26.76 -3.84
N PRO A 18 -8.99 26.70 -3.38
CA PRO A 18 -10.03 25.96 -4.08
C PRO A 18 -10.42 26.63 -5.41
N LEU A 19 -10.10 25.98 -6.51
CA LEU A 19 -10.39 26.46 -7.86
C LEU A 19 -11.04 25.36 -8.71
N GLU A 20 -12.23 25.63 -9.27
CA GLU A 20 -12.89 24.69 -10.16
C GLU A 20 -12.22 24.68 -11.54
N VAL A 21 -11.80 23.51 -11.98
CA VAL A 21 -11.34 23.31 -13.36
C VAL A 21 -12.54 22.94 -14.22
N THR A 22 -13.01 23.87 -15.00
CA THR A 22 -14.21 23.71 -15.84
C THR A 22 -13.95 23.00 -17.16
N ARG A 23 -12.69 23.05 -17.65
CA ARG A 23 -12.29 22.34 -18.87
C ARG A 23 -12.24 20.84 -18.61
N HIS A 24 -13.17 20.12 -19.20
CA HIS A 24 -13.23 18.66 -19.10
C HIS A 24 -12.50 18.03 -20.29
N VAL A 25 -11.47 17.24 -19.97
CA VAL A 25 -10.80 16.36 -20.92
C VAL A 25 -11.18 14.92 -20.52
N PRO A 26 -11.97 14.21 -21.35
CA PRO A 26 -12.36 12.83 -21.02
C PRO A 26 -11.14 11.95 -20.82
N PRO A 27 -11.12 11.08 -19.81
CA PRO A 27 -10.06 10.11 -19.65
C PRO A 27 -10.08 9.12 -20.81
N VAL A 28 -8.89 8.69 -21.23
CA VAL A 28 -8.71 7.81 -22.41
C VAL A 28 -8.14 6.49 -21.94
N ALA A 29 -8.71 5.39 -22.41
CA ALA A 29 -8.17 4.05 -22.15
C ALA A 29 -6.72 3.93 -22.66
N GLN A 30 -5.90 3.23 -21.91
CA GLN A 30 -4.52 2.95 -22.31
C GLN A 30 -4.51 2.08 -23.57
N VAL A 31 -3.80 2.55 -24.58
CA VAL A 31 -3.61 1.80 -25.82
C VAL A 31 -2.24 1.16 -25.78
N LYS A 32 -2.16 -0.16 -25.96
CA LYS A 32 -0.87 -0.87 -26.03
C LYS A 32 -0.04 -0.33 -27.19
N LYS A 33 1.08 0.31 -26.86
CA LYS A 33 2.01 0.93 -27.83
C LYS A 33 3.41 0.38 -27.73
N ASN A 34 3.79 -0.07 -26.54
CA ASN A 34 5.12 -0.56 -26.28
C ASN A 34 5.13 -2.09 -26.28
N PRO A 35 6.21 -2.73 -26.76
CA PRO A 35 6.33 -4.18 -26.71
C PRO A 35 6.47 -4.66 -25.26
N VAL A 36 5.89 -5.82 -24.97
CA VAL A 36 6.18 -6.57 -23.75
C VAL A 36 7.56 -7.20 -23.89
N LEU A 37 8.48 -6.87 -22.99
CA LEU A 37 9.86 -7.35 -23.04
C LEU A 37 10.12 -8.34 -21.91
N VAL A 38 10.65 -9.51 -22.24
CA VAL A 38 11.03 -10.58 -21.32
C VAL A 38 12.32 -11.27 -21.76
N GLY A 39 13.00 -11.97 -20.87
CA GLY A 39 14.16 -12.79 -21.18
C GLY A 39 15.31 -12.03 -21.85
N ILE A 40 15.96 -12.65 -22.83
CA ILE A 40 17.12 -12.10 -23.54
C ILE A 40 16.78 -10.78 -24.26
N VAL A 41 15.59 -10.67 -24.82
CA VAL A 41 15.15 -9.44 -25.50
C VAL A 41 15.10 -8.27 -24.53
N LEU A 42 14.61 -8.50 -23.31
CA LEU A 42 14.60 -7.49 -22.25
C LEU A 42 16.03 -7.06 -21.86
N LEU A 43 16.94 -8.02 -21.66
CA LEU A 43 18.35 -7.74 -21.33
C LEU A 43 19.06 -6.90 -22.40
N ILE A 44 18.85 -7.24 -23.67
CA ILE A 44 19.41 -6.48 -24.80
C ILE A 44 18.77 -5.08 -24.87
N SER A 45 17.46 -5.00 -24.73
CA SER A 45 16.73 -3.73 -24.77
C SER A 45 17.18 -2.77 -23.65
N ALA A 46 17.42 -3.28 -22.44
CA ALA A 46 17.93 -2.47 -21.33
C ALA A 46 19.30 -1.85 -21.67
N LYS A 47 20.24 -2.64 -22.24
CA LYS A 47 21.54 -2.12 -22.69
C LYS A 47 21.40 -1.10 -23.82
N LEU A 48 20.53 -1.35 -24.79
CA LEU A 48 20.30 -0.41 -25.90
C LEU A 48 19.69 0.89 -25.38
N MET A 49 18.78 0.83 -24.43
CA MET A 49 18.18 2.00 -23.79
C MET A 49 19.21 2.86 -23.03
N GLU A 50 20.23 2.23 -22.45
CA GLU A 50 21.32 2.97 -21.79
C GLU A 50 22.21 3.73 -22.78
N TRP A 51 22.46 3.17 -23.97
CA TRP A 51 23.43 3.70 -24.91
C TRP A 51 22.81 4.60 -26.00
N LEU A 52 21.60 4.27 -26.46
CA LEU A 52 20.98 4.93 -27.61
C LEU A 52 19.96 5.98 -27.18
N GLY A 53 20.37 7.25 -27.12
CA GLY A 53 19.50 8.38 -26.75
C GLY A 53 18.26 8.52 -27.64
N VAL A 54 18.39 8.20 -28.95
CA VAL A 54 17.26 8.23 -29.90
C VAL A 54 16.20 7.20 -29.52
N LEU A 55 16.61 5.96 -29.16
CA LEU A 55 15.69 4.92 -28.73
C LEU A 55 14.98 5.31 -27.43
N ARG A 56 15.73 5.82 -26.44
CA ARG A 56 15.14 6.34 -25.19
C ARG A 56 14.08 7.39 -25.44
N ARG A 57 14.39 8.38 -26.28
CA ARG A 57 13.43 9.44 -26.62
C ARG A 57 12.21 8.90 -27.35
N HIS A 58 12.39 7.92 -28.22
CA HIS A 58 11.28 7.27 -28.92
C HIS A 58 10.33 6.55 -27.94
N ILE A 59 10.86 5.72 -27.03
CA ILE A 59 10.06 5.01 -26.01
C ILE A 59 9.44 6.02 -25.04
N TRP A 60 10.18 7.04 -24.60
CA TRP A 60 9.69 8.13 -23.75
C TRP A 60 8.46 8.84 -24.36
N ASN A 61 8.49 9.10 -25.70
CA ASN A 61 7.35 9.65 -26.42
C ASN A 61 6.18 8.66 -26.49
N ASN A 62 6.45 7.38 -26.75
CA ASN A 62 5.41 6.34 -26.82
C ASN A 62 4.70 6.12 -25.48
N THR A 63 5.40 6.26 -24.36
CA THR A 63 4.83 6.23 -23.01
C THR A 63 3.88 7.42 -22.76
N GLY A 64 3.98 8.45 -23.61
CA GLY A 64 3.07 9.60 -23.57
C GLY A 64 3.59 10.78 -22.73
N PHE A 65 4.82 10.76 -22.24
CA PHE A 65 5.39 11.86 -21.45
C PHE A 65 5.40 13.21 -22.18
N ASN A 66 5.53 13.18 -23.53
CA ASN A 66 5.44 14.38 -24.36
C ASN A 66 4.03 15.02 -24.41
N ARG A 67 3.00 14.38 -23.86
CA ARG A 67 1.63 14.94 -23.80
C ARG A 67 1.58 16.19 -22.93
N LEU A 68 2.41 16.24 -21.88
CA LEU A 68 2.44 17.37 -20.95
C LEU A 68 2.80 18.69 -21.66
N ASN A 69 3.64 18.64 -22.69
CA ASN A 69 4.00 19.82 -23.47
C ASN A 69 2.84 20.38 -24.31
N LYS A 70 1.74 19.64 -24.46
CA LYS A 70 0.52 20.12 -25.15
C LYS A 70 -0.44 20.85 -24.21
N LEU A 71 -0.10 20.92 -22.93
CA LEU A 71 -0.89 21.59 -21.89
C LEU A 71 -0.35 22.98 -21.58
N ASP A 72 0.64 23.49 -22.34
CA ASP A 72 1.34 24.75 -22.08
C ASP A 72 0.37 25.90 -21.81
N GLU A 73 -0.56 26.17 -22.74
CA GLU A 73 -1.55 27.23 -22.60
C GLU A 73 -2.48 27.02 -21.38
N THR A 74 -2.84 25.77 -21.08
CA THR A 74 -3.70 25.45 -19.94
C THR A 74 -3.01 25.67 -18.62
N LEU A 75 -1.70 25.38 -18.55
CA LEU A 75 -0.90 25.41 -17.32
C LEU A 75 -0.16 26.73 -17.09
N LEU A 76 -0.30 27.73 -17.98
CA LEU A 76 0.38 29.01 -17.85
C LEU A 76 0.13 29.67 -16.49
N ASP A 77 -1.09 29.73 -16.05
CA ASP A 77 -1.52 30.45 -14.85
C ASP A 77 -1.43 29.63 -13.56
N TYR A 78 -0.98 28.35 -13.65
CA TYR A 78 -0.84 27.50 -12.48
C TYR A 78 0.60 27.49 -11.95
N GLU A 79 0.73 27.67 -10.63
CA GLU A 79 2.01 27.51 -9.94
C GLU A 79 2.41 26.05 -9.79
N PRO A 80 3.69 25.70 -9.96
CA PRO A 80 4.16 24.33 -9.77
C PRO A 80 4.07 23.92 -8.31
N ARG A 81 3.51 22.74 -8.05
CA ARG A 81 3.41 22.15 -6.72
C ARG A 81 4.40 21.00 -6.58
N TYR A 82 5.58 21.26 -6.03
CA TYR A 82 6.62 20.23 -5.84
C TYR A 82 6.35 19.32 -4.66
N GLU A 83 5.74 19.83 -3.61
CA GLU A 83 5.47 19.17 -2.35
C GLU A 83 3.95 19.03 -2.16
N PRO A 84 3.38 17.81 -2.23
CA PRO A 84 1.93 17.63 -2.14
C PRO A 84 1.41 17.61 -0.69
N THR A 85 2.29 17.82 0.28
CA THR A 85 1.95 17.75 1.69
C THR A 85 0.99 18.85 2.11
N VAL A 86 -0.10 18.46 2.73
CA VAL A 86 -1.08 19.34 3.38
C VAL A 86 -1.29 18.82 4.80
N ILE A 87 -1.07 19.68 5.78
CA ILE A 87 -1.13 19.31 7.20
C ILE A 87 -2.43 19.83 7.81
N PRO A 88 -3.34 18.96 8.30
CA PRO A 88 -4.47 19.40 9.08
C PRO A 88 -3.98 19.91 10.44
N LEU A 89 -4.44 21.09 10.86
CA LEU A 89 -4.22 21.61 12.20
C LEU A 89 -5.42 21.19 13.05
N GLU A 90 -5.16 20.43 14.10
CA GLU A 90 -6.21 20.06 15.06
C GLU A 90 -6.75 21.33 15.75
N SER A 91 -8.07 21.39 15.92
CA SER A 91 -8.65 22.39 16.82
C SER A 91 -8.25 22.04 18.26
N GLU A 92 -7.98 23.03 19.10
CA GLU A 92 -7.64 22.83 20.52
C GLU A 92 -8.70 22.00 21.27
N GLU A 93 -9.94 21.96 20.79
CA GLU A 93 -11.04 21.17 21.36
C GLU A 93 -10.91 19.68 21.05
N VAL A 94 -10.41 19.30 19.86
CA VAL A 94 -10.12 17.90 19.52
C VAL A 94 -8.91 17.41 20.32
N ALA A 95 -7.88 18.26 20.48
CA ALA A 95 -6.71 17.95 21.31
C ALA A 95 -7.07 17.77 22.79
N LYS A 96 -8.05 18.49 23.31
CA LYS A 96 -8.54 18.35 24.70
C LYS A 96 -9.49 17.16 24.89
N GLY A 97 -10.18 16.70 23.83
CA GLY A 97 -11.04 15.51 23.85
C GLY A 97 -10.30 14.20 23.57
N ALA A 98 -9.06 14.26 23.08
CA ALA A 98 -8.20 13.11 22.81
C ALA A 98 -7.44 12.62 24.07
N ALA A 99 -7.98 12.86 25.26
CA ALA A 99 -7.41 12.39 26.51
C ALA A 99 -7.91 10.97 26.81
N ALA A 100 -7.20 10.02 26.45
CA ALA A 100 -6.83 8.69 26.90
C ALA A 100 -6.62 7.82 25.67
N PRO A 101 -5.52 7.04 25.58
CA PRO A 101 -5.48 5.92 24.64
C PRO A 101 -6.74 5.09 24.89
N LEU A 102 -7.30 4.48 23.84
CA LEU A 102 -8.31 3.43 24.00
C LEU A 102 -7.64 2.28 24.79
N GLU A 103 -7.48 2.49 26.11
CA GLU A 103 -7.11 1.45 27.03
C GLU A 103 -8.27 0.45 26.98
N ASN A 104 -8.08 -0.63 26.20
CA ASN A 104 -8.91 -1.84 26.16
C ASN A 104 -10.30 -1.79 25.46
N GLU A 105 -10.70 -0.77 24.73
CA GLU A 105 -11.84 -0.95 23.84
C GLU A 105 -11.40 -1.67 22.57
N ILE A 106 -11.58 -2.98 22.59
CA ILE A 106 -11.48 -3.84 21.41
C ILE A 106 -12.53 -3.33 20.41
N LEU A 107 -12.05 -2.73 19.29
CA LEU A 107 -12.94 -2.32 18.19
C LEU A 107 -13.86 -3.48 17.79
N PRO A 108 -15.13 -3.24 17.44
CA PRO A 108 -16.08 -4.29 17.15
C PRO A 108 -15.54 -5.21 16.04
N ARG A 109 -15.46 -6.51 16.36
CA ARG A 109 -14.90 -7.53 15.50
C ARG A 109 -15.95 -8.05 14.54
N VAL A 110 -15.67 -7.95 13.25
CA VAL A 110 -16.37 -8.72 12.23
C VAL A 110 -15.66 -10.08 12.06
N LYS A 111 -16.38 -11.19 12.12
CA LYS A 111 -15.80 -12.52 11.90
C LYS A 111 -15.47 -12.71 10.43
N SER A 112 -14.26 -12.35 10.04
CA SER A 112 -13.79 -12.38 8.65
C SER A 112 -13.17 -13.73 8.23
N GLY A 113 -13.02 -14.67 9.15
CA GLY A 113 -12.29 -15.92 8.91
C GLY A 113 -10.76 -15.79 9.04
N TYR A 114 -10.22 -14.59 9.18
CA TYR A 114 -8.80 -14.30 9.46
C TYR A 114 -8.59 -13.99 10.94
N TYR A 115 -7.39 -14.27 11.44
CA TYR A 115 -6.99 -13.87 12.79
C TYR A 115 -6.55 -12.40 12.81
N SER A 116 -7.12 -11.63 13.73
CA SER A 116 -6.77 -10.23 13.99
C SER A 116 -5.64 -10.12 15.00
N ALA A 117 -4.99 -8.96 15.07
CA ALA A 117 -4.04 -8.64 16.15
C ALA A 117 -4.68 -8.83 17.54
N SER A 118 -5.96 -8.47 17.69
CA SER A 118 -6.72 -8.68 18.93
C SER A 118 -6.93 -10.16 19.27
N ASP A 119 -7.01 -11.05 18.28
CA ASP A 119 -7.10 -12.49 18.54
C ASP A 119 -5.83 -13.03 19.14
N PHE A 120 -4.67 -12.66 18.61
CA PHE A 120 -3.38 -13.01 19.18
C PHE A 120 -3.27 -12.51 20.62
N HIS A 121 -3.53 -11.22 20.87
CA HIS A 121 -3.47 -10.64 22.20
C HIS A 121 -4.39 -11.36 23.19
N ARG A 122 -5.65 -11.62 22.82
CA ARG A 122 -6.62 -12.34 23.65
C ARG A 122 -6.17 -13.76 24.00
N MET A 123 -5.64 -14.50 23.02
CA MET A 123 -5.17 -15.86 23.24
C MET A 123 -3.90 -15.91 24.09
N TYR A 124 -3.02 -14.89 23.99
CA TYR A 124 -1.87 -14.73 24.88
C TYR A 124 -2.30 -14.45 26.32
N LEU A 125 -3.30 -13.56 26.52
CA LEU A 125 -3.85 -13.28 27.85
C LEU A 125 -4.53 -14.51 28.48
N ALA A 126 -5.20 -15.32 27.67
CA ALA A 126 -5.83 -16.56 28.11
C ALA A 126 -4.83 -17.71 28.34
N GLY A 127 -3.56 -17.57 27.93
CA GLY A 127 -2.55 -18.61 28.00
C GLY A 127 -2.79 -19.77 27.02
N GLU A 128 -3.69 -19.61 26.03
CA GLU A 128 -3.98 -20.63 25.02
C GLU A 128 -2.80 -20.87 24.07
N ILE A 129 -2.04 -19.82 23.76
CA ILE A 129 -0.78 -19.84 23.03
C ILE A 129 0.17 -18.82 23.63
N THR A 130 1.44 -18.85 23.21
CA THR A 130 2.45 -17.85 23.61
C THR A 130 3.09 -17.19 22.37
N PRO A 131 3.59 -15.95 22.49
CA PRO A 131 4.38 -15.33 21.41
C PRO A 131 5.54 -16.21 20.93
N THR A 132 6.24 -16.89 21.85
CA THR A 132 7.33 -17.83 21.54
C THR A 132 6.83 -19.01 20.71
N ALA A 133 5.68 -19.61 21.04
CA ALA A 133 5.11 -20.72 20.27
C ALA A 133 4.72 -20.27 18.86
N VAL A 134 4.13 -19.09 18.72
CA VAL A 134 3.79 -18.52 17.41
C VAL A 134 5.06 -18.28 16.57
N ALA A 135 6.12 -17.71 17.15
CA ALA A 135 7.38 -17.49 16.44
C ALA A 135 8.02 -18.81 15.98
N LYS A 136 8.06 -19.83 16.85
CA LYS A 136 8.57 -21.17 16.51
C LYS A 136 7.77 -21.85 15.42
N ALA A 137 6.44 -21.73 15.43
CA ALA A 137 5.58 -22.29 14.40
C ALA A 137 5.76 -21.58 13.03
N LEU A 138 6.00 -20.28 13.03
CA LEU A 138 6.14 -19.49 11.79
C LEU A 138 7.52 -19.59 11.14
N LEU A 139 8.59 -19.63 11.92
CA LEU A 139 9.97 -19.61 11.40
C LEU A 139 10.26 -20.71 10.37
N PRO A 140 9.87 -21.98 10.54
CA PRO A 140 10.07 -23.02 9.53
C PRO A 140 9.36 -22.75 8.21
N LEU A 141 8.23 -22.04 8.25
CA LEU A 141 7.42 -21.74 7.07
C LEU A 141 8.02 -20.63 6.21
N ILE A 142 8.79 -19.71 6.81
CA ILE A 142 9.23 -18.47 6.17
C ILE A 142 10.72 -18.41 5.82
N ARG A 143 11.55 -19.26 6.41
CA ARG A 143 13.00 -19.22 6.26
C ARG A 143 13.47 -19.58 4.85
N ARG A 144 14.44 -18.82 4.36
CA ARG A 144 15.12 -19.06 3.08
C ARG A 144 16.44 -19.82 3.23
N ASP A 145 17.04 -19.82 4.41
CA ASP A 145 18.34 -20.38 4.74
C ASP A 145 18.28 -21.86 5.16
N THR A 146 17.12 -22.49 5.06
CA THR A 146 16.91 -23.92 5.32
C THR A 146 16.92 -24.76 4.03
N THR A 147 17.10 -26.08 4.17
CA THR A 147 17.00 -27.03 3.05
C THR A 147 16.08 -28.18 3.43
N PRO A 148 14.88 -28.29 2.83
CA PRO A 148 14.28 -27.36 1.86
C PRO A 148 13.94 -25.99 2.49
N GLN A 149 13.82 -24.96 1.65
CA GLN A 149 13.32 -23.67 2.08
C GLN A 149 11.86 -23.76 2.55
N GLY A 150 11.47 -22.86 3.45
CA GLY A 150 10.08 -22.79 3.91
C GLY A 150 9.10 -22.52 2.75
N PRO A 151 7.87 -23.06 2.82
CA PRO A 151 6.88 -22.97 1.72
C PRO A 151 6.50 -21.53 1.37
N HIS A 152 6.64 -20.58 2.30
CA HIS A 152 6.35 -19.15 2.09
C HIS A 152 7.62 -18.30 1.97
N SER A 153 8.80 -18.91 1.83
CA SER A 153 10.11 -18.23 1.83
C SER A 153 10.24 -17.15 0.75
N LEU A 154 9.59 -17.30 -0.42
CA LEU A 154 9.64 -16.30 -1.49
C LEU A 154 9.00 -14.95 -1.10
N ALA A 155 8.13 -14.93 -0.10
CA ALA A 155 7.53 -13.68 0.40
C ALA A 155 8.44 -12.91 1.36
N TRP A 156 9.61 -13.47 1.70
CA TRP A 156 10.56 -12.89 2.66
C TRP A 156 11.93 -12.72 2.01
N PHE A 157 12.66 -11.67 2.36
CA PHE A 157 14.06 -11.53 1.98
C PHE A 157 14.97 -12.06 3.07
N ASP A 158 14.68 -11.75 4.33
CA ASP A 158 15.47 -12.19 5.47
C ASP A 158 14.60 -12.32 6.73
N SER A 159 15.01 -13.25 7.60
CA SER A 159 14.40 -13.52 8.90
C SER A 159 15.48 -13.96 9.89
N GLN A 160 15.81 -13.09 10.86
CA GLN A 160 16.87 -13.31 11.83
C GLN A 160 16.33 -14.10 13.04
N VAL A 161 16.50 -15.42 13.02
CA VAL A 161 15.90 -16.39 13.97
C VAL A 161 16.13 -15.98 15.42
N ASP A 162 17.37 -15.69 15.80
CA ASP A 162 17.72 -15.39 17.20
C ASP A 162 17.03 -14.11 17.68
N ARG A 163 16.94 -13.09 16.83
CA ARG A 163 16.26 -11.83 17.14
C ARG A 163 14.75 -12.01 17.27
N VAL A 164 14.15 -12.78 16.38
CA VAL A 164 12.71 -13.09 16.41
C VAL A 164 12.37 -13.85 17.68
N LEU A 165 13.13 -14.90 18.00
CA LEU A 165 12.91 -15.69 19.22
C LEU A 165 13.14 -14.89 20.49
N ALA A 166 14.17 -14.03 20.54
CA ALA A 166 14.44 -13.16 21.69
C ALA A 166 13.29 -12.17 21.93
N ALA A 167 12.76 -11.53 20.87
CA ALA A 167 11.62 -10.63 20.98
C ALA A 167 10.34 -11.36 21.43
N ALA A 168 10.08 -12.54 20.88
CA ALA A 168 8.94 -13.38 21.23
C ALA A 168 9.02 -13.88 22.68
N GLU A 169 10.19 -14.30 23.13
CA GLU A 169 10.38 -14.75 24.52
C GLU A 169 10.21 -13.58 25.51
N ALA A 170 10.77 -12.42 25.21
CA ALA A 170 10.58 -11.23 26.04
C ALA A 170 9.08 -10.88 26.19
N SER A 171 8.30 -10.97 25.11
CA SER A 171 6.85 -10.79 25.16
C SER A 171 6.17 -11.90 25.97
N THR A 172 6.55 -13.16 25.76
CA THR A 172 6.03 -14.30 26.54
C THR A 172 6.20 -14.08 28.05
N GLN A 173 7.36 -13.57 28.48
CA GLN A 173 7.62 -13.26 29.89
C GLN A 173 6.72 -12.12 30.41
N ARG A 174 6.48 -11.07 29.60
CA ARG A 174 5.55 -10.00 29.98
C ARG A 174 4.12 -10.52 30.17
N TYR A 175 3.63 -11.39 29.29
CA TYR A 175 2.32 -12.03 29.47
C TYR A 175 2.27 -12.90 30.72
N ARG A 176 3.29 -13.71 31.00
CA ARG A 176 3.38 -14.53 32.21
C ARG A 176 3.41 -13.70 33.49
N SER A 177 4.02 -12.52 33.46
CA SER A 177 4.05 -11.59 34.60
C SER A 177 2.81 -10.68 34.70
N GLY A 178 1.83 -10.79 33.78
CA GLY A 178 0.64 -9.96 33.74
C GLY A 178 0.88 -8.50 33.32
N CYS A 179 2.00 -8.21 32.66
CA CYS A 179 2.41 -6.85 32.30
C CYS A 179 2.73 -6.73 30.79
N PRO A 180 1.78 -7.07 29.87
CA PRO A 180 1.98 -6.83 28.44
C PRO A 180 2.06 -5.33 28.16
N LEU A 181 2.82 -4.94 27.11
CA LEU A 181 3.00 -3.52 26.73
C LEU A 181 1.74 -2.90 26.08
N GLY A 182 0.81 -3.72 25.64
CA GLY A 182 -0.42 -3.29 24.97
C GLY A 182 -0.96 -4.32 24.00
N PRO A 183 -1.96 -3.97 23.19
CA PRO A 183 -2.66 -4.93 22.31
C PRO A 183 -1.79 -5.49 21.18
N LEU A 184 -0.67 -4.87 20.84
CA LEU A 184 0.27 -5.38 19.84
C LEU A 184 1.45 -6.16 20.43
N ASP A 185 1.56 -6.28 21.76
CA ASP A 185 2.64 -7.05 22.38
C ASP A 185 2.59 -8.51 21.94
N GLY A 186 3.70 -9.02 21.41
CA GLY A 186 3.84 -10.40 20.92
C GLY A 186 3.15 -10.67 19.56
N VAL A 187 2.40 -9.72 19.02
CA VAL A 187 1.71 -9.92 17.72
C VAL A 187 2.75 -10.04 16.60
N PRO A 188 2.70 -11.14 15.81
CA PRO A 188 3.63 -11.30 14.69
C PRO A 188 3.36 -10.26 13.61
N THR A 189 4.40 -9.63 13.09
CA THR A 189 4.32 -8.63 12.04
C THR A 189 5.51 -8.71 11.09
N ALA A 190 5.46 -7.99 9.99
CA ALA A 190 6.50 -7.95 8.98
C ALA A 190 6.67 -6.55 8.42
N VAL A 191 7.85 -6.24 7.90
CA VAL A 191 8.15 -4.95 7.27
C VAL A 191 8.74 -5.16 5.88
N LYS A 192 8.36 -4.31 4.94
CA LYS A 192 8.91 -4.31 3.58
C LYS A 192 10.40 -4.01 3.59
N ASP A 193 11.13 -4.48 2.58
CA ASP A 193 12.59 -4.31 2.50
C ASP A 193 13.07 -2.86 2.21
N GLU A 194 12.28 -1.87 2.55
CA GLU A 194 12.63 -0.45 2.55
C GLU A 194 12.92 0.10 3.94
N TYR A 195 12.63 -0.69 4.99
CA TYR A 195 12.79 -0.26 6.37
C TYR A 195 14.13 -0.73 6.92
N ASP A 196 14.89 0.19 7.50
CA ASP A 196 16.07 -0.17 8.27
C ASP A 196 15.67 -0.88 9.56
N LEU A 197 16.30 -2.01 9.81
CA LEU A 197 16.17 -2.80 11.02
C LEU A 197 17.56 -3.22 11.52
N GLU A 198 17.77 -3.18 12.81
CA GLU A 198 19.01 -3.64 13.40
C GLU A 198 19.28 -5.13 13.09
N GLY A 199 20.45 -5.41 12.52
CA GLY A 199 20.88 -6.76 12.12
C GLY A 199 20.41 -7.19 10.74
N TYR A 200 19.68 -6.36 10.01
CA TYR A 200 19.24 -6.62 8.64
C TYR A 200 19.87 -5.65 7.65
N THR A 201 20.07 -6.08 6.42
CA THR A 201 20.43 -5.21 5.30
C THR A 201 19.17 -4.65 4.64
N THR A 202 19.20 -3.38 4.27
CA THR A 202 18.13 -2.75 3.46
C THR A 202 18.55 -2.75 2.01
N CYS A 203 17.96 -3.65 1.23
CA CYS A 203 18.33 -3.90 -0.16
C CYS A 203 17.44 -3.19 -1.18
N LEU A 204 16.27 -2.70 -0.78
CA LEU A 204 15.23 -2.18 -1.69
C LEU A 204 14.86 -3.19 -2.79
N GLY A 205 14.91 -4.49 -2.48
CA GLY A 205 14.68 -5.56 -3.44
C GLY A 205 15.79 -5.80 -4.47
N SER A 206 16.93 -5.10 -4.38
CA SER A 206 18.11 -5.23 -5.23
C SER A 206 19.23 -6.01 -4.53
N PRO A 207 20.30 -6.40 -5.23
CA PRO A 207 21.48 -7.00 -4.59
C PRO A 207 22.38 -6.02 -3.83
N ASN A 208 22.07 -4.71 -3.86
CA ASN A 208 22.88 -3.67 -3.25
C ASN A 208 22.48 -3.40 -1.80
N ASP A 209 23.35 -2.76 -1.03
CA ASP A 209 23.10 -2.34 0.35
C ASP A 209 22.80 -0.83 0.38
N TYR A 210 21.61 -0.48 0.87
CA TYR A 210 21.13 0.88 1.06
C TYR A 210 20.82 1.18 2.54
N THR A 211 21.32 0.33 3.45
CA THR A 211 21.14 0.52 4.89
C THR A 211 21.70 1.89 5.30
N SER A 212 20.91 2.65 6.04
CA SER A 212 21.35 3.93 6.57
C SER A 212 22.54 3.75 7.53
N PRO A 213 23.54 4.65 7.47
CA PRO A 213 24.67 4.55 8.38
C PRO A 213 24.24 4.71 9.84
N PRO A 214 24.94 4.05 10.79
CA PRO A 214 24.64 4.20 12.20
C PRO A 214 24.87 5.65 12.66
N GLU A 215 23.99 6.17 13.49
CA GLU A 215 24.13 7.49 14.09
C GLU A 215 24.71 7.33 15.50
N SER A 216 25.84 7.99 15.77
CA SER A 216 26.54 7.90 17.06
C SER A 216 26.83 6.46 17.53
N GLY A 217 27.07 5.53 16.59
CA GLY A 217 27.32 4.13 16.88
C GLY A 217 26.06 3.28 17.15
N VAL A 218 24.88 3.86 17.06
CA VAL A 218 23.60 3.14 17.19
C VAL A 218 23.11 2.74 15.79
N PRO A 219 22.80 1.45 15.53
CA PRO A 219 22.24 1.00 14.26
C PRO A 219 20.97 1.77 13.88
N ALA A 220 20.82 2.06 12.59
CA ALA A 220 19.64 2.70 12.08
C ALA A 220 18.41 1.77 12.18
N VAL A 221 17.32 2.29 12.71
CA VAL A 221 16.01 1.63 12.72
C VAL A 221 14.96 2.62 12.23
N SER A 222 14.27 2.30 11.16
CA SER A 222 13.22 3.15 10.60
C SER A 222 12.13 3.45 11.63
N TRP A 223 11.69 4.70 11.70
CA TRP A 223 10.79 5.19 12.75
C TRP A 223 9.53 4.33 12.94
N CYS A 224 8.87 3.95 11.84
CA CYS A 224 7.68 3.10 11.93
C CYS A 224 8.00 1.71 12.49
N ALA A 225 9.14 1.12 12.10
CA ALA A 225 9.58 -0.17 12.62
C ALA A 225 9.96 -0.06 14.11
N LEU A 226 10.63 1.02 14.51
CA LEU A 226 10.94 1.30 15.92
C LEU A 226 9.66 1.38 16.77
N LYS A 227 8.61 2.07 16.27
CA LYS A 227 7.34 2.16 17.02
C LYS A 227 6.63 0.81 17.15
N LEU A 228 6.74 -0.07 16.18
CA LEU A 228 6.27 -1.45 16.30
C LEU A 228 7.07 -2.24 17.34
N GLN A 229 8.41 -2.12 17.35
CA GLN A 229 9.25 -2.75 18.38
C GLN A 229 8.93 -2.23 19.79
N GLU A 230 8.77 -0.91 19.94
CA GLU A 230 8.38 -0.29 21.21
C GLU A 230 7.00 -0.76 21.72
N SER A 231 6.08 -1.11 20.82
CA SER A 231 4.78 -1.69 21.18
C SER A 231 4.84 -3.17 21.55
N GLY A 232 6.03 -3.81 21.42
CA GLY A 232 6.24 -5.22 21.69
C GLY A 232 5.87 -6.15 20.53
N ALA A 233 5.49 -5.64 19.36
CA ALA A 233 5.21 -6.45 18.19
C ALA A 233 6.45 -7.23 17.75
N VAL A 234 6.27 -8.50 17.38
CA VAL A 234 7.37 -9.38 16.95
C VAL A 234 7.55 -9.27 15.44
N ILE A 235 8.57 -8.50 15.01
CA ILE A 235 8.91 -8.38 13.59
C ILE A 235 9.64 -9.64 13.15
N LEU A 236 8.96 -10.48 12.35
CA LEU A 236 9.48 -11.77 11.88
C LEU A 236 10.60 -11.62 10.84
N GLY A 237 10.65 -10.48 10.15
CA GLY A 237 11.67 -10.22 9.13
C GLY A 237 11.24 -9.18 8.10
N LYS A 238 12.04 -9.11 7.04
CA LYS A 238 11.86 -8.21 5.89
C LYS A 238 11.16 -8.94 4.75
N THR A 239 10.06 -8.39 4.28
CA THR A 239 9.26 -8.99 3.18
C THR A 239 9.78 -8.60 1.82
N SER A 240 9.56 -9.48 0.84
CA SER A 240 9.92 -9.27 -0.56
C SER A 240 9.16 -8.09 -1.17
N MET A 241 9.78 -7.49 -2.18
CA MET A 241 9.22 -6.35 -2.90
C MET A 241 9.69 -6.35 -4.36
N HIS A 242 8.96 -5.64 -5.22
CA HIS A 242 9.50 -5.26 -6.52
C HIS A 242 10.71 -4.33 -6.31
N GLU A 243 11.79 -4.58 -7.04
CA GLU A 243 13.02 -3.80 -6.91
C GLU A 243 12.75 -2.29 -7.01
N PHE A 244 13.21 -1.51 -6.02
CA PHE A 244 12.97 -0.07 -5.85
C PHE A 244 11.49 0.36 -5.81
N GLY A 245 10.55 -0.57 -5.72
CA GLY A 245 9.15 -0.21 -5.82
C GLY A 245 8.71 0.28 -7.21
N LEU A 246 9.55 0.11 -8.21
CA LEU A 246 9.31 0.60 -9.58
C LEU A 246 8.71 -0.50 -10.44
N ASP A 247 7.49 -0.80 -10.26
CA ASP A 247 6.47 -1.54 -10.99
C ASP A 247 5.43 -2.10 -10.01
N THR A 248 4.37 -2.69 -10.54
CA THR A 248 3.16 -3.07 -9.81
C THR A 248 2.91 -4.58 -9.76
N THR A 249 3.80 -5.40 -10.33
CA THR A 249 3.67 -6.87 -10.32
C THR A 249 4.15 -7.52 -9.04
N GLY A 250 5.18 -6.96 -8.40
CA GLY A 250 5.93 -7.62 -7.33
C GLY A 250 6.98 -8.60 -7.83
N ASN A 251 7.23 -8.64 -9.15
CA ASN A 251 8.27 -9.47 -9.75
C ASN A 251 9.65 -9.06 -9.20
N ASN A 252 10.44 -10.05 -8.78
CA ASN A 252 11.81 -9.84 -8.35
C ASN A 252 12.71 -10.96 -8.85
N PRO A 253 13.49 -10.72 -9.92
CA PRO A 253 14.37 -11.74 -10.49
C PRO A 253 15.60 -12.05 -9.64
N HIS A 254 15.98 -11.22 -8.68
CA HIS A 254 17.13 -11.43 -7.80
C HIS A 254 16.82 -12.41 -6.67
N TYR A 255 15.67 -12.23 -6.02
CA TYR A 255 15.29 -12.97 -4.83
C TYR A 255 14.16 -13.98 -5.06
N GLY A 256 13.59 -14.00 -6.28
CA GLY A 256 12.38 -14.76 -6.59
C GLY A 256 11.10 -13.99 -6.23
N THR A 257 10.02 -14.42 -6.81
CA THR A 257 8.74 -13.72 -6.80
C THR A 257 7.68 -14.55 -6.07
N PRO A 258 7.03 -14.04 -5.01
CA PRO A 258 5.88 -14.70 -4.42
C PRO A 258 4.72 -14.68 -5.43
N ARG A 259 4.03 -15.81 -5.57
CA ARG A 259 2.85 -15.94 -6.41
C ARG A 259 1.60 -15.59 -5.63
N ASN A 260 0.55 -15.16 -6.31
CA ASN A 260 -0.68 -14.75 -5.66
C ASN A 260 -1.24 -15.87 -4.76
N PRO A 261 -1.58 -15.58 -3.49
CA PRO A 261 -2.02 -16.60 -2.55
C PRO A 261 -3.39 -17.23 -2.88
N TYR A 262 -4.21 -16.57 -3.71
CA TYR A 262 -5.49 -17.12 -4.20
C TYR A 262 -5.33 -17.90 -5.50
N ASN A 263 -4.40 -17.51 -6.37
CA ASN A 263 -4.16 -18.14 -7.66
C ASN A 263 -2.68 -18.03 -8.05
N SER A 264 -1.94 -19.12 -7.94
CA SER A 264 -0.49 -19.15 -8.17
C SER A 264 -0.06 -18.87 -9.63
N SER A 265 -0.99 -18.79 -10.57
CA SER A 265 -0.73 -18.35 -11.95
C SER A 265 -0.67 -16.82 -12.09
N TYR A 266 -0.86 -16.07 -10.99
CA TYR A 266 -0.91 -14.62 -10.99
C TYR A 266 0.14 -14.02 -10.04
N TYR A 267 0.50 -12.76 -10.31
CA TYR A 267 1.31 -11.96 -9.40
C TYR A 267 0.51 -11.53 -8.17
N THR A 268 1.20 -11.35 -7.05
CA THR A 268 0.63 -10.75 -5.82
C THR A 268 0.22 -9.29 -5.99
N GLY A 269 0.66 -8.65 -7.07
CA GLY A 269 0.72 -7.20 -7.14
C GLY A 269 1.91 -6.64 -6.35
N GLY A 270 2.26 -5.39 -6.60
CA GLY A 270 3.43 -4.73 -6.03
C GLY A 270 3.24 -3.22 -5.88
N SER A 271 4.28 -2.67 -5.31
CA SER A 271 5.59 -3.25 -4.98
C SER A 271 5.67 -3.94 -3.61
N SER A 272 4.71 -3.79 -2.68
CA SER A 272 4.70 -4.45 -1.36
C SER A 272 4.16 -5.88 -1.46
N SER A 273 4.72 -6.67 -2.40
CA SER A 273 4.27 -8.01 -2.77
C SER A 273 4.30 -8.99 -1.59
N GLY A 274 5.43 -9.07 -0.90
CA GLY A 274 5.59 -9.94 0.27
C GLY A 274 4.71 -9.52 1.42
N SER A 275 4.59 -8.21 1.72
CA SER A 275 3.74 -7.71 2.81
C SER A 275 2.26 -8.08 2.62
N ALA A 276 1.72 -7.95 1.41
CA ALA A 276 0.34 -8.36 1.15
C ALA A 276 0.17 -9.89 1.13
N TYR A 277 1.16 -10.62 0.60
CA TYR A 277 1.16 -12.07 0.60
C TYR A 277 1.08 -12.64 2.02
N VAL A 278 1.96 -12.22 2.92
CA VAL A 278 2.06 -12.80 4.27
C VAL A 278 0.81 -12.55 5.10
N VAL A 279 0.12 -11.42 4.86
CA VAL A 279 -1.18 -11.12 5.48
C VAL A 279 -2.28 -12.00 4.88
N ALA A 280 -2.35 -12.13 3.56
CA ALA A 280 -3.36 -12.94 2.89
C ALA A 280 -3.18 -14.44 3.13
N ALA A 281 -1.94 -14.91 3.30
CA ALA A 281 -1.63 -16.29 3.66
C ALA A 281 -1.86 -16.58 5.17
N GLY A 282 -2.29 -15.60 5.96
CA GLY A 282 -2.60 -15.79 7.38
C GLY A 282 -1.39 -15.92 8.30
N LEU A 283 -0.18 -15.67 7.78
CA LEU A 283 1.07 -15.78 8.55
C LEU A 283 1.19 -14.67 9.60
N VAL A 284 0.73 -13.46 9.28
CA VAL A 284 0.68 -12.31 10.18
C VAL A 284 -0.65 -11.56 10.00
N PRO A 285 -1.20 -10.94 11.05
CA PRO A 285 -2.42 -10.14 10.91
C PRO A 285 -2.18 -8.79 10.23
N MET A 286 -0.95 -8.31 10.20
CA MET A 286 -0.59 -7.00 9.67
C MET A 286 0.87 -6.94 9.24
N ALA A 287 1.19 -6.07 8.27
CA ALA A 287 2.52 -5.79 7.78
C ALA A 287 2.68 -4.34 7.34
N LEU A 288 3.90 -3.79 7.41
CA LEU A 288 4.21 -2.48 6.83
C LEU A 288 4.59 -2.60 5.36
N GLY A 289 4.04 -1.70 4.55
CA GLY A 289 4.39 -1.47 3.16
C GLY A 289 4.70 -0.01 2.87
N SER A 290 4.94 0.30 1.60
CA SER A 290 5.06 1.66 1.09
C SER A 290 4.28 1.82 -0.21
N ASP A 291 3.91 3.06 -0.56
CA ASP A 291 3.03 3.35 -1.70
C ASP A 291 3.47 4.64 -2.40
N GLY A 292 4.11 4.51 -3.55
CA GLY A 292 4.52 5.64 -4.40
C GLY A 292 3.61 5.84 -5.62
N GLY A 293 2.81 4.83 -5.97
CA GLY A 293 1.88 4.85 -7.10
C GLY A 293 0.79 3.79 -7.00
N GLY A 294 0.56 3.22 -5.80
CA GLY A 294 -0.37 2.15 -5.54
C GLY A 294 0.23 0.96 -4.80
N SER A 295 1.49 1.03 -4.40
CA SER A 295 2.27 -0.11 -3.91
C SER A 295 1.85 -0.70 -2.55
N ILE A 296 0.93 -0.12 -1.81
CA ILE A 296 0.15 -0.73 -0.73
C ILE A 296 -1.18 -1.24 -1.30
N ARG A 297 -1.88 -0.39 -2.05
CA ARG A 297 -3.28 -0.59 -2.45
C ARG A 297 -3.43 -1.66 -3.52
N ILE A 298 -2.55 -1.70 -4.52
CA ILE A 298 -2.58 -2.71 -5.60
C ILE A 298 -2.37 -4.13 -5.03
N PRO A 299 -1.28 -4.42 -4.27
CA PRO A 299 -1.11 -5.75 -3.71
C PRO A 299 -2.19 -6.09 -2.68
N SER A 300 -2.71 -5.13 -1.92
CA SER A 300 -3.86 -5.37 -1.04
C SER A 300 -5.11 -5.78 -1.84
N SER A 301 -5.38 -5.15 -2.98
CA SER A 301 -6.45 -5.54 -3.89
C SER A 301 -6.28 -6.96 -4.41
N PHE A 302 -5.12 -7.27 -5.00
CA PHE A 302 -4.87 -8.59 -5.62
C PHE A 302 -4.78 -9.73 -4.60
N CYS A 303 -4.46 -9.42 -3.33
CA CYS A 303 -4.39 -10.40 -2.25
C CYS A 303 -5.63 -10.39 -1.33
N GLY A 304 -6.66 -9.58 -1.59
CA GLY A 304 -7.91 -9.57 -0.84
C GLY A 304 -7.77 -9.13 0.63
N VAL A 305 -6.86 -8.20 0.91
CA VAL A 305 -6.57 -7.64 2.23
C VAL A 305 -6.81 -6.13 2.25
N TYR A 306 -6.74 -5.52 3.42
CA TYR A 306 -6.94 -4.09 3.63
C TYR A 306 -5.61 -3.35 3.56
N GLY A 307 -5.57 -2.20 2.88
CA GLY A 307 -4.35 -1.40 2.76
C GLY A 307 -4.63 0.10 2.83
N LEU A 308 -3.97 0.80 3.74
CA LEU A 308 -4.09 2.25 3.88
C LEU A 308 -2.82 2.93 3.37
N LYS A 309 -2.99 3.82 2.41
CA LYS A 309 -2.04 4.86 2.04
C LYS A 309 -2.43 6.14 2.79
N PRO A 310 -1.71 6.57 3.83
CA PRO A 310 -2.06 7.79 4.54
C PRO A 310 -1.75 9.06 3.73
N SER A 311 -2.13 10.20 4.27
CA SER A 311 -1.72 11.52 3.76
C SER A 311 -0.21 11.60 3.61
N HIS A 312 0.26 12.30 2.57
CA HIS A 312 1.68 12.44 2.29
C HIS A 312 2.44 12.99 3.51
N ASN A 313 3.59 12.37 3.82
CA ASN A 313 4.44 12.66 4.98
C ASN A 313 3.80 12.41 6.38
N ARG A 314 2.62 11.83 6.48
CA ARG A 314 2.01 11.47 7.77
C ARG A 314 2.87 10.49 8.57
N LEU A 315 3.50 9.53 7.89
CA LEU A 315 4.45 8.58 8.44
C LEU A 315 5.86 8.89 7.97
N SER A 316 6.84 8.83 8.86
CA SER A 316 8.24 9.11 8.53
C SER A 316 8.92 7.92 7.86
N PHE A 317 9.72 8.19 6.82
CA PHE A 317 10.67 7.22 6.27
C PHE A 317 12.00 7.15 7.04
N ARG A 318 12.26 8.14 7.92
CA ARG A 318 13.59 8.31 8.57
C ARG A 318 13.79 7.37 9.75
N PRO A 319 15.04 6.89 9.93
CA PRO A 319 16.05 6.77 8.89
C PRO A 319 15.59 5.77 7.83
N GLY A 320 16.12 5.88 6.62
CA GLY A 320 15.79 4.99 5.52
C GLY A 320 15.74 5.71 4.17
N PRO A 321 15.96 5.00 3.07
CA PRO A 321 15.93 5.56 1.74
C PRO A 321 14.48 5.86 1.29
N ASN A 322 14.28 7.02 0.68
CA ASN A 322 13.07 7.35 -0.06
C ASN A 322 13.46 7.98 -1.40
N HIS A 323 13.38 7.20 -2.47
CA HIS A 323 13.74 7.61 -3.82
C HIS A 323 12.56 8.12 -4.66
N ALA A 324 11.36 8.24 -4.07
CA ALA A 324 10.17 8.85 -4.66
C ALA A 324 9.53 9.84 -3.68
N ILE A 325 10.36 10.73 -3.12
CA ILE A 325 10.07 11.56 -1.96
C ILE A 325 8.81 12.41 -2.11
N THR A 326 8.46 12.79 -3.35
CA THR A 326 7.30 13.65 -3.62
C THR A 326 5.99 12.87 -3.82
N CYS A 327 6.02 11.54 -3.76
CA CYS A 327 4.85 10.69 -4.02
C CYS A 327 4.71 9.53 -3.00
N ALA A 328 5.84 8.99 -2.52
CA ALA A 328 5.83 7.79 -1.69
C ALA A 328 5.47 8.07 -0.23
N VAL A 329 4.75 7.14 0.36
CA VAL A 329 4.38 7.12 1.77
C VAL A 329 4.51 5.70 2.33
N ASN A 330 4.74 5.58 3.63
CA ASN A 330 4.62 4.35 4.39
C ASN A 330 3.16 4.09 4.78
N GLY A 331 2.79 2.83 5.03
CA GLY A 331 1.46 2.53 5.53
C GLY A 331 1.21 1.05 5.80
N PRO A 332 0.13 0.73 6.54
CA PRO A 332 -0.24 -0.61 6.94
C PRO A 332 -0.97 -1.39 5.83
N ILE A 333 -0.72 -2.70 5.82
CA ILE A 333 -1.51 -3.73 5.15
C ILE A 333 -1.97 -4.70 6.24
N ALA A 334 -3.26 -5.04 6.30
CA ALA A 334 -3.79 -5.88 7.36
C ALA A 334 -4.89 -6.85 6.90
N SER A 335 -5.09 -7.90 7.68
CA SER A 335 -6.12 -8.91 7.44
C SER A 335 -7.53 -8.41 7.71
N ASP A 336 -7.67 -7.38 8.56
CA ASP A 336 -8.92 -6.79 9.01
C ASP A 336 -8.74 -5.32 9.41
N MET A 337 -9.84 -4.59 9.53
CA MET A 337 -9.80 -3.17 9.81
C MET A 337 -9.30 -2.85 11.23
N ALA A 338 -9.58 -3.69 12.21
CA ALA A 338 -9.12 -3.47 13.58
C ALA A 338 -7.58 -3.56 13.66
N SER A 339 -6.99 -4.56 13.01
CA SER A 339 -5.52 -4.70 12.90
C SER A 339 -4.89 -3.54 12.12
N LEU A 340 -5.54 -3.09 11.05
CA LEU A 340 -5.07 -1.94 10.26
C LEU A 340 -5.05 -0.65 11.09
N VAL A 341 -6.11 -0.37 11.86
CA VAL A 341 -6.20 0.78 12.77
C VAL A 341 -5.15 0.69 13.86
N ALA A 342 -5.03 -0.46 14.54
CA ALA A 342 -4.07 -0.64 15.62
C ALA A 342 -2.62 -0.43 15.16
N MET A 343 -2.27 -0.94 13.97
CA MET A 343 -0.97 -0.70 13.38
C MET A 343 -0.77 0.78 13.04
N PHE A 344 -1.75 1.41 12.39
CA PHE A 344 -1.64 2.81 12.00
C PHE A 344 -1.52 3.74 13.22
N GLU A 345 -2.31 3.53 14.27
CA GLU A 345 -2.18 4.28 15.54
C GLU A 345 -0.77 4.14 16.14
N THR A 346 -0.20 2.93 16.07
CA THR A 346 1.14 2.67 16.60
C THR A 346 2.23 3.40 15.83
N VAL A 347 2.18 3.39 14.49
CA VAL A 347 3.26 3.95 13.65
C VAL A 347 3.08 5.43 13.31
N SER A 348 1.91 6.03 13.59
CA SER A 348 1.60 7.43 13.26
C SER A 348 2.13 8.46 14.26
N VAL A 349 2.99 8.04 15.17
CA VAL A 349 3.71 8.95 16.08
C VAL A 349 4.62 9.86 15.23
N PRO A 350 4.51 11.20 15.36
CA PRO A 350 5.33 12.12 14.59
C PRO A 350 6.83 11.95 14.89
N HIS A 351 7.64 11.92 13.83
CA HIS A 351 9.10 11.88 14.00
C HIS A 351 9.60 13.27 14.41
N PRO A 352 10.47 13.40 15.43
CA PRO A 352 10.93 14.71 15.93
C PRO A 352 11.60 15.60 14.87
N GLY A 353 12.28 15.00 13.88
CA GLY A 353 12.92 15.70 12.76
C GLY A 353 12.02 15.91 11.53
N SER A 354 10.72 15.62 11.63
CA SER A 354 9.78 15.82 10.52
C SER A 354 9.20 17.23 10.55
N SER A 355 8.96 17.82 9.36
CA SER A 355 8.18 19.05 9.21
C SER A 355 6.73 18.91 9.72
N PHE A 356 6.28 17.69 9.98
CA PHE A 356 5.00 17.31 10.56
C PHE A 356 5.01 17.21 12.10
N SER A 357 6.11 17.56 12.73
CA SER A 357 6.24 17.48 14.20
C SER A 357 5.12 18.15 15.02
N PRO A 358 4.32 19.10 14.48
CA PRO A 358 3.19 19.68 15.22
C PRO A 358 1.94 18.79 15.22
N MET A 359 1.90 17.70 14.46
CA MET A 359 0.70 16.84 14.42
C MET A 359 0.66 15.91 15.64
N ALA A 360 -0.50 15.80 16.25
CA ALA A 360 -0.74 14.78 17.25
C ALA A 360 -0.69 13.37 16.62
N ARG A 361 -0.35 12.37 17.47
CA ARG A 361 -0.50 10.97 17.13
C ARG A 361 -1.95 10.73 16.67
N PHE A 362 -2.12 9.99 15.59
CA PHE A 362 -3.46 9.57 15.19
C PHE A 362 -4.07 8.65 16.25
N THR A 363 -5.31 8.90 16.60
CA THR A 363 -6.13 8.04 17.46
C THR A 363 -7.52 7.97 16.85
N MET A 364 -8.04 6.76 16.65
CA MET A 364 -9.39 6.59 16.12
C MET A 364 -10.43 7.13 17.10
N SER A 365 -11.21 8.13 16.69
CA SER A 365 -12.25 8.71 17.54
C SER A 365 -13.64 8.23 17.10
N PRO A 366 -14.49 7.79 18.03
CA PRO A 366 -15.87 7.42 17.72
C PRO A 366 -16.79 8.64 17.51
N ALA A 367 -16.34 9.85 17.88
CA ALA A 367 -17.23 11.00 18.10
C ALA A 367 -17.46 11.93 16.90
N ILE A 368 -16.79 11.74 15.75
CA ILE A 368 -16.95 12.65 14.61
C ILE A 368 -17.99 12.07 13.64
N PRO A 369 -19.17 12.68 13.46
CA PRO A 369 -20.10 12.26 12.41
C PRO A 369 -19.49 12.57 11.04
N ASP A 370 -19.28 11.56 10.22
CA ASP A 370 -18.82 11.76 8.84
C ASP A 370 -20.01 11.99 7.91
N ALA A 371 -19.85 12.94 6.99
CA ALA A 371 -20.74 13.03 5.85
C ALA A 371 -20.50 11.77 4.99
N LYS A 372 -21.43 10.82 4.99
CA LYS A 372 -21.34 9.58 4.20
C LYS A 372 -21.54 9.87 2.70
N LEU A 373 -20.61 10.63 2.10
CA LEU A 373 -20.65 11.04 0.70
C LEU A 373 -19.58 10.30 -0.10
N ILE A 374 -20.02 9.69 -1.22
CA ILE A 374 -19.16 8.98 -2.17
C ILE A 374 -19.19 9.73 -3.51
N GLY A 375 -18.05 10.27 -3.93
CA GLY A 375 -17.88 10.91 -5.23
C GLY A 375 -17.49 9.90 -6.30
N ILE A 376 -18.21 9.85 -7.41
CA ILE A 376 -17.93 8.95 -8.52
C ILE A 376 -17.76 9.75 -9.82
N ASP A 377 -16.62 9.55 -10.48
CA ASP A 377 -16.44 9.93 -11.88
C ASP A 377 -16.71 8.71 -12.77
N GLU A 378 -17.95 8.64 -13.28
CA GLU A 378 -18.42 7.53 -14.11
C GLU A 378 -17.56 7.31 -15.37
N THR A 379 -17.05 8.41 -15.96
CA THR A 379 -16.24 8.30 -17.18
C THR A 379 -14.85 7.72 -16.89
N TRP A 380 -14.29 8.00 -15.73
CA TRP A 380 -13.02 7.45 -15.29
C TRP A 380 -13.18 5.99 -14.85
N ASN A 381 -14.18 5.70 -14.02
CA ASN A 381 -14.45 4.34 -13.54
C ASN A 381 -14.82 3.36 -14.67
N ALA A 382 -15.42 3.88 -15.78
CA ALA A 382 -15.73 3.08 -16.96
C ALA A 382 -14.51 2.51 -17.70
N LEU A 383 -13.28 2.95 -17.37
CA LEU A 383 -12.05 2.42 -17.96
C LEU A 383 -11.60 1.09 -17.36
N ALA A 384 -12.17 0.66 -16.23
CA ALA A 384 -11.87 -0.63 -15.62
C ALA A 384 -12.48 -1.80 -16.39
N ASP A 385 -11.88 -2.97 -16.24
CA ASP A 385 -12.47 -4.22 -16.73
C ASP A 385 -13.90 -4.38 -16.21
N PRO A 386 -14.84 -4.88 -17.02
CA PRO A 386 -16.25 -4.97 -16.66
C PRO A 386 -16.54 -5.69 -15.33
N ALA A 387 -15.82 -6.79 -15.05
CA ALA A 387 -16.00 -7.55 -13.81
C ALA A 387 -15.52 -6.75 -12.58
N ASN A 388 -14.38 -6.05 -12.68
CA ASN A 388 -13.90 -5.15 -11.63
C ASN A 388 -14.92 -4.04 -11.34
N ARG A 389 -15.38 -3.39 -12.39
CA ARG A 389 -16.39 -2.31 -12.30
C ARG A 389 -17.66 -2.83 -11.63
N GLN A 390 -18.20 -3.97 -12.08
CA GLN A 390 -19.42 -4.56 -11.53
C GLN A 390 -19.32 -4.80 -10.01
N LEU A 391 -18.18 -5.30 -9.51
CA LEU A 391 -17.98 -5.54 -8.08
C LEU A 391 -17.90 -4.22 -7.30
N CYS A 392 -17.23 -3.22 -7.83
CA CYS A 392 -17.15 -1.91 -7.20
C CYS A 392 -18.49 -1.18 -7.17
N ASP A 393 -19.24 -1.21 -8.27
CA ASP A 393 -20.59 -0.65 -8.36
C ASP A 393 -21.56 -1.34 -7.39
N ALA A 394 -21.47 -2.68 -7.27
CA ALA A 394 -22.23 -3.45 -6.30
C ALA A 394 -21.88 -3.08 -4.84
N MET A 395 -20.60 -2.85 -4.53
CA MET A 395 -20.18 -2.38 -3.20
C MET A 395 -20.74 -0.99 -2.90
N VAL A 396 -20.68 -0.06 -3.86
CA VAL A 396 -21.29 1.28 -3.71
C VAL A 396 -22.80 1.18 -3.50
N ALA A 397 -23.51 0.35 -4.28
CA ALA A 397 -24.93 0.15 -4.10
C ALA A 397 -25.30 -0.38 -2.71
N ARG A 398 -24.50 -1.29 -2.16
CA ARG A 398 -24.66 -1.80 -0.78
C ARG A 398 -24.36 -0.75 0.27
N LEU A 399 -23.33 0.06 0.09
CA LEU A 399 -23.02 1.18 0.99
C LEU A 399 -24.18 2.18 1.04
N VAL A 400 -24.82 2.47 -0.10
CA VAL A 400 -26.02 3.32 -0.16
C VAL A 400 -27.19 2.65 0.57
N ALA A 401 -27.51 1.41 0.23
CA ALA A 401 -28.71 0.74 0.72
C ALA A 401 -28.62 0.34 2.20
N GLU A 402 -27.48 -0.17 2.65
CA GLU A 402 -27.31 -0.79 3.97
C GLU A 402 -26.60 0.13 4.98
N LYS A 403 -25.79 1.10 4.52
CA LYS A 403 -24.97 1.97 5.38
C LYS A 403 -25.33 3.46 5.29
N GLY A 404 -26.27 3.83 4.41
CA GLY A 404 -26.79 5.20 4.29
C GLY A 404 -25.84 6.20 3.63
N TYR A 405 -24.95 5.73 2.75
CA TYR A 405 -24.10 6.62 1.93
C TYR A 405 -24.91 7.28 0.81
N THR A 406 -24.44 8.43 0.37
CA THR A 406 -25.03 9.18 -0.77
C THR A 406 -23.98 9.33 -1.86
N VAL A 407 -24.35 9.02 -3.10
CA VAL A 407 -23.47 9.17 -4.27
C VAL A 407 -23.59 10.60 -4.82
N VAL A 408 -22.43 11.21 -5.09
CA VAL A 408 -22.28 12.53 -5.68
C VAL A 408 -21.52 12.38 -7.01
N PRO A 409 -22.07 12.79 -8.15
CA PRO A 409 -21.34 12.80 -9.40
C PRO A 409 -20.23 13.86 -9.36
N ILE A 410 -19.02 13.45 -9.68
CA ILE A 410 -17.85 14.34 -9.73
C ILE A 410 -17.11 14.18 -11.06
N ARG A 411 -16.09 15.02 -11.27
CA ARG A 411 -15.15 14.89 -12.38
C ARG A 411 -13.72 15.09 -11.88
N ILE A 412 -12.81 14.25 -12.37
CA ILE A 412 -11.37 14.40 -12.18
C ILE A 412 -10.77 14.94 -13.48
N PRO A 413 -10.36 16.21 -13.51
CA PRO A 413 -9.85 16.81 -14.75
C PRO A 413 -8.50 16.20 -15.12
N TYR A 414 -8.22 16.08 -16.40
CA TYR A 414 -6.93 15.61 -16.92
C TYR A 414 -6.46 14.27 -16.32
N ALA A 415 -7.37 13.34 -16.03
CA ALA A 415 -7.02 12.08 -15.33
C ALA A 415 -5.92 11.29 -16.06
N THR A 416 -5.95 11.19 -17.40
CA THR A 416 -4.91 10.52 -18.19
C THR A 416 -3.58 11.28 -18.15
N ASP A 417 -3.59 12.60 -18.27
CA ASP A 417 -2.37 13.41 -18.26
C ASP A 417 -1.77 13.48 -16.84
N GLY A 418 -2.62 13.50 -15.81
CA GLY A 418 -2.22 13.42 -14.40
C GLY A 418 -1.51 12.11 -14.07
N GLN A 419 -2.00 10.97 -14.60
CA GLN A 419 -1.32 9.68 -14.46
C GLN A 419 0.08 9.71 -15.09
N ILE A 420 0.21 10.27 -16.28
CA ILE A 420 1.49 10.41 -16.97
C ILE A 420 2.43 11.37 -16.23
N ALA A 421 1.92 12.48 -15.69
CA ALA A 421 2.68 13.42 -14.87
C ALA A 421 3.20 12.77 -13.58
N HIS A 422 2.37 11.95 -12.93
CA HIS A 422 2.77 11.15 -11.78
C HIS A 422 3.91 10.17 -12.13
N ALA A 423 3.74 9.37 -13.19
CA ALA A 423 4.76 8.40 -13.62
C ALA A 423 6.09 9.10 -13.96
N LEU A 424 6.04 10.21 -14.70
CA LEU A 424 7.21 11.03 -15.00
C LEU A 424 7.89 11.53 -13.72
N THR A 425 7.12 12.01 -12.74
CA THR A 425 7.64 12.51 -11.46
C THR A 425 8.36 11.40 -10.69
N VAL A 426 7.73 10.24 -10.49
CA VAL A 426 8.32 9.10 -9.77
C VAL A 426 9.61 8.62 -10.43
N LEU A 427 9.60 8.46 -11.77
CA LEU A 427 10.78 8.00 -12.49
C LEU A 427 11.92 9.02 -12.47
N THR A 428 11.61 10.32 -12.48
CA THR A 428 12.62 11.39 -12.39
C THR A 428 13.23 11.46 -10.99
N ASP A 429 12.38 11.38 -9.95
CA ASP A 429 12.82 11.32 -8.55
C ASP A 429 13.75 10.11 -8.34
N ALA A 430 13.31 8.91 -8.74
CA ALA A 430 14.09 7.69 -8.61
C ALA A 430 15.44 7.76 -9.37
N ALA A 431 15.42 8.26 -10.59
CA ALA A 431 16.64 8.41 -11.40
C ALA A 431 17.65 9.42 -10.83
N THR A 432 17.19 10.33 -9.96
CA THR A 432 18.01 11.36 -9.31
C THR A 432 18.48 10.92 -7.92
N LEU A 433 17.62 10.26 -7.15
CA LEU A 433 17.83 10.00 -5.72
C LEU A 433 18.47 8.63 -5.44
N LEU A 434 18.40 7.67 -6.37
CA LEU A 434 19.10 6.40 -6.21
C LEU A 434 20.59 6.58 -6.43
N PRO A 435 21.45 6.30 -5.43
CA PRO A 435 22.87 6.61 -5.49
C PRO A 435 23.65 5.73 -6.46
N GLU A 436 23.23 4.47 -6.65
CA GLU A 436 23.89 3.50 -7.52
C GLU A 436 22.92 2.77 -8.43
N TYR A 437 23.41 2.41 -9.62
CA TYR A 437 22.61 1.74 -10.67
C TYR A 437 23.22 0.39 -11.09
N GLN A 438 24.30 -0.02 -10.43
CA GLN A 438 24.95 -1.29 -10.73
C GLN A 438 24.11 -2.46 -10.20
N ASN A 439 24.18 -3.57 -10.88
CA ASN A 439 23.50 -4.82 -10.53
C ASN A 439 21.95 -4.76 -10.51
N LEU A 440 21.36 -3.76 -11.14
CA LEU A 440 19.91 -3.66 -11.21
C LEU A 440 19.30 -4.60 -12.23
N SER A 441 18.06 -4.99 -11.99
CA SER A 441 17.26 -5.74 -12.96
C SER A 441 17.06 -4.96 -14.25
N ALA A 442 16.94 -5.67 -15.36
CA ALA A 442 16.78 -5.06 -16.68
C ALA A 442 15.52 -4.15 -16.78
N PRO A 443 14.36 -4.50 -16.20
CA PRO A 443 13.20 -3.59 -16.15
C PRO A 443 13.55 -2.24 -15.54
N ASN A 444 14.19 -2.23 -14.37
CA ASN A 444 14.52 -0.98 -13.67
C ASN A 444 15.58 -0.15 -14.37
N ARG A 445 16.52 -0.77 -15.06
CA ARG A 445 17.47 -0.05 -15.91
C ARG A 445 16.76 0.72 -17.04
N ILE A 446 15.69 0.14 -17.62
CA ILE A 446 14.85 0.81 -18.62
C ILE A 446 14.10 1.99 -17.97
N LEU A 447 13.44 1.78 -16.83
CA LEU A 447 12.64 2.81 -16.15
C LEU A 447 13.50 4.00 -15.72
N LEU A 448 14.67 3.75 -15.12
CA LEU A 448 15.60 4.81 -14.74
C LEU A 448 16.18 5.54 -15.95
N ALA A 449 16.42 4.85 -17.07
CA ALA A 449 16.84 5.48 -18.32
C ALA A 449 15.75 6.42 -18.88
N LEU A 450 14.47 6.05 -18.75
CA LEU A 450 13.34 6.93 -19.12
C LEU A 450 13.26 8.14 -18.18
N GLY A 451 13.42 7.96 -16.88
CA GLY A 451 13.43 9.06 -15.90
C GLY A 451 14.50 10.11 -16.23
N ARG A 452 15.73 9.66 -16.56
CA ARG A 452 16.85 10.56 -16.97
C ARG A 452 16.62 11.24 -18.33
N THR A 453 15.68 10.79 -19.13
CA THR A 453 15.35 11.38 -20.42
C THR A 453 14.45 12.61 -20.29
N SER A 454 13.74 12.73 -19.18
CA SER A 454 12.87 13.86 -18.86
C SER A 454 13.71 15.13 -18.66
N SER A 455 13.25 16.23 -19.25
CA SER A 455 13.88 17.53 -19.06
C SER A 455 13.32 18.26 -17.83
N ALA A 456 14.00 19.31 -17.38
CA ALA A 456 13.48 20.19 -16.33
C ALA A 456 12.12 20.81 -16.70
N VAL A 457 11.90 21.09 -18.01
CA VAL A 457 10.62 21.61 -18.50
C VAL A 457 9.52 20.57 -18.35
N ASP A 458 9.76 19.31 -18.74
CA ASP A 458 8.79 18.23 -18.61
C ASP A 458 8.40 18.02 -17.13
N TYR A 459 9.38 18.06 -16.23
CA TYR A 459 9.16 17.94 -14.79
C TYR A 459 8.34 19.12 -14.24
N LEU A 460 8.69 20.35 -14.65
CA LEU A 460 7.97 21.55 -14.24
C LEU A 460 6.50 21.50 -14.67
N MET A 461 6.23 21.08 -15.90
CA MET A 461 4.86 20.93 -16.41
C MET A 461 4.07 19.90 -15.60
N ALA A 462 4.69 18.79 -15.22
CA ALA A 462 4.07 17.80 -14.32
C ALA A 462 3.70 18.45 -12.97
N GLN A 463 4.60 19.26 -12.38
CA GLN A 463 4.32 19.92 -11.09
C GLN A 463 3.23 21.00 -11.19
N LYS A 464 3.12 21.70 -12.33
CA LYS A 464 2.01 22.62 -12.60
C LYS A 464 0.68 21.88 -12.69
N LEU A 465 0.64 20.73 -13.37
CA LEU A 465 -0.55 19.90 -13.44
C LEU A 465 -0.94 19.36 -12.04
N ARG A 466 0.04 19.03 -11.18
CA ARG A 466 -0.22 18.69 -9.78
C ARG A 466 -0.90 19.86 -9.05
N GLY A 467 -0.43 21.08 -9.24
CA GLY A 467 -1.03 22.30 -8.67
C GLY A 467 -2.50 22.45 -9.07
N LEU A 468 -2.79 22.33 -10.38
CA LEU A 468 -4.14 22.38 -10.93
C LEU A 468 -5.05 21.31 -10.31
N LEU A 469 -4.57 20.05 -10.25
CA LEU A 469 -5.36 18.95 -9.69
C LEU A 469 -5.65 19.15 -8.20
N MET A 470 -4.67 19.57 -7.42
CA MET A 470 -4.86 19.82 -5.98
C MET A 470 -5.85 20.97 -5.72
N GLN A 471 -5.83 22.03 -6.53
CA GLN A 471 -6.80 23.13 -6.43
C GLN A 471 -8.21 22.66 -6.77
N HIS A 472 -8.38 21.84 -7.81
CA HIS A 472 -9.69 21.27 -8.16
C HIS A 472 -10.23 20.33 -7.06
N LEU A 473 -9.38 19.49 -6.51
CA LEU A 473 -9.74 18.62 -5.39
C LEU A 473 -10.17 19.44 -4.16
N ALA A 474 -9.45 20.49 -3.82
CA ALA A 474 -9.85 21.43 -2.75
C ALA A 474 -11.22 22.07 -3.04
N HIS A 475 -11.52 22.40 -4.30
CA HIS A 475 -12.85 22.88 -4.70
C HIS A 475 -13.94 21.82 -4.46
N LEU A 476 -13.68 20.54 -4.81
CA LEU A 476 -14.64 19.47 -4.56
C LEU A 476 -14.96 19.33 -3.06
N TRP A 477 -13.94 19.37 -2.17
CA TRP A 477 -14.18 19.30 -0.72
C TRP A 477 -14.79 20.58 -0.13
N LYS A 478 -14.52 21.74 -0.71
CA LYS A 478 -15.24 22.96 -0.34
C LYS A 478 -16.72 22.87 -0.65
N LYS A 479 -17.07 22.26 -1.80
CA LYS A 479 -18.44 22.08 -2.26
C LYS A 479 -19.16 20.93 -1.56
N HIS A 480 -18.43 19.84 -1.26
CA HIS A 480 -18.94 18.62 -0.66
C HIS A 480 -18.04 18.19 0.52
N PRO A 481 -18.16 18.83 1.69
CA PRO A 481 -17.33 18.49 2.86
C PRO A 481 -17.51 17.02 3.26
N GLY A 482 -16.40 16.30 3.48
CA GLY A 482 -16.40 14.88 3.83
C GLY A 482 -16.57 13.92 2.65
N LEU A 483 -16.59 14.41 1.41
CA LEU A 483 -16.62 13.58 0.21
C LEU A 483 -15.42 12.62 0.14
N MET A 484 -15.66 11.35 -0.16
CA MET A 484 -14.65 10.35 -0.49
C MET A 484 -14.76 9.96 -1.96
N ILE A 485 -13.67 10.05 -2.70
CA ILE A 485 -13.61 9.74 -4.14
C ILE A 485 -13.46 8.24 -4.31
N ALA A 486 -14.45 7.59 -4.91
CA ALA A 486 -14.51 6.14 -5.07
C ALA A 486 -14.15 5.68 -6.48
N SER A 487 -13.39 4.59 -6.56
CA SER A 487 -13.00 3.92 -7.80
C SER A 487 -12.64 2.45 -7.55
N PRO A 488 -12.49 1.62 -8.59
CA PRO A 488 -11.70 0.40 -8.47
C PRO A 488 -10.27 0.74 -8.01
N VAL A 489 -9.57 -0.22 -7.39
CA VAL A 489 -8.13 -0.02 -7.09
C VAL A 489 -7.31 -0.06 -8.37
N THR A 490 -7.61 -1.02 -9.24
CA THR A 490 -6.89 -1.30 -10.49
C THR A 490 -7.83 -1.34 -11.67
N GLY A 491 -7.31 -1.05 -12.86
CA GLY A 491 -8.08 -1.21 -14.10
C GLY A 491 -8.27 -2.66 -14.54
N CYS A 492 -7.53 -3.60 -13.97
CA CYS A 492 -7.56 -5.02 -14.31
C CYS A 492 -7.77 -5.90 -13.08
N ALA A 493 -8.35 -7.10 -13.28
CA ALA A 493 -8.51 -8.12 -12.25
C ALA A 493 -7.26 -9.00 -12.19
N GLY A 494 -6.25 -8.59 -11.42
CA GLY A 494 -5.00 -9.32 -11.30
C GLY A 494 -4.05 -9.13 -12.50
N TRP A 495 -2.89 -9.74 -12.42
CA TRP A 495 -1.88 -9.75 -13.48
C TRP A 495 -1.32 -11.16 -13.65
N PRO A 496 -1.54 -11.81 -14.81
CA PRO A 496 -1.11 -13.20 -15.02
C PRO A 496 0.41 -13.31 -15.17
N ILE A 497 0.99 -14.38 -14.66
CA ILE A 497 2.36 -14.83 -14.93
C ILE A 497 2.32 -15.65 -16.21
N ARG A 498 2.90 -15.14 -17.29
CA ARG A 498 2.83 -15.76 -18.61
C ARG A 498 3.90 -16.83 -18.82
N SER A 499 5.04 -16.73 -18.11
CA SER A 499 6.14 -17.69 -18.25
C SER A 499 7.12 -17.65 -17.07
N GLU A 500 7.84 -18.74 -16.83
CA GLU A 500 8.95 -18.79 -15.87
C GLU A 500 10.11 -17.85 -16.28
N THR A 501 10.20 -17.48 -17.55
CA THR A 501 11.19 -16.51 -18.05
C THR A 501 10.97 -15.12 -17.44
N GLU A 502 9.70 -14.71 -17.24
CA GLU A 502 9.36 -13.46 -16.56
C GLU A 502 9.87 -13.46 -15.12
N LEU A 503 9.69 -14.57 -14.40
CA LEU A 503 10.12 -14.69 -13.01
C LEU A 503 11.64 -14.66 -12.86
N LYS A 504 12.35 -15.28 -13.83
CA LYS A 504 13.81 -15.41 -13.81
C LYS A 504 14.55 -14.15 -14.25
N HIS A 505 14.03 -13.40 -15.21
CA HIS A 505 14.74 -12.29 -15.85
C HIS A 505 14.04 -10.93 -15.71
N GLY A 506 12.86 -10.92 -15.17
CA GLY A 506 12.01 -9.73 -15.07
C GLY A 506 11.06 -9.59 -16.28
N LEU A 507 10.14 -8.66 -16.12
CA LEU A 507 9.12 -8.27 -17.08
C LEU A 507 9.15 -6.75 -17.24
N ASN A 508 9.05 -6.24 -18.46
CA ASN A 508 8.77 -4.85 -18.75
C ASN A 508 7.53 -4.76 -19.65
N ASP A 509 6.40 -4.36 -19.08
CA ASP A 509 5.11 -4.15 -19.75
C ASP A 509 4.51 -2.83 -19.21
N GLY A 510 5.08 -1.71 -19.66
CA GLY A 510 4.72 -0.38 -19.17
C GLY A 510 3.25 -0.02 -19.43
N ASP A 511 2.65 -0.52 -20.51
CA ASP A 511 1.26 -0.25 -20.83
C ASP A 511 0.31 -0.95 -19.83
N THR A 512 0.59 -2.20 -19.45
CA THR A 512 -0.19 -2.91 -18.40
C THR A 512 0.09 -2.34 -17.01
N THR A 513 1.32 -1.86 -16.73
CA THR A 513 1.64 -1.12 -15.50
C THR A 513 0.73 0.11 -15.34
N LEU A 514 0.56 0.90 -16.40
CA LEU A 514 -0.35 2.06 -16.38
C LEU A 514 -1.82 1.64 -16.16
N VAL A 515 -2.28 0.52 -16.74
CA VAL A 515 -3.62 -0.02 -16.48
C VAL A 515 -3.78 -0.41 -15.01
N SER A 516 -2.81 -1.09 -14.41
CA SER A 516 -2.87 -1.47 -12.99
C SER A 516 -2.84 -0.26 -12.06
N MET A 517 -2.21 0.84 -12.46
CA MET A 517 -2.16 2.12 -11.74
C MET A 517 -3.27 3.11 -12.11
N GLN A 518 -4.25 2.70 -12.92
CA GLN A 518 -5.29 3.56 -13.52
C GLN A 518 -5.95 4.53 -12.53
N TYR A 519 -6.11 4.14 -11.27
CA TYR A 519 -6.83 4.92 -10.26
C TYR A 519 -5.95 5.32 -9.08
N THR A 520 -4.87 4.61 -8.81
CA THR A 520 -4.06 4.79 -7.59
C THR A 520 -3.18 6.04 -7.61
N TRP A 521 -2.75 6.47 -8.80
CA TRP A 521 -1.80 7.57 -9.01
C TRP A 521 -2.25 8.91 -8.38
N LEU A 522 -3.56 9.22 -8.42
CA LEU A 522 -4.10 10.49 -7.96
C LEU A 522 -3.77 10.77 -6.50
N ALA A 523 -3.95 9.75 -5.66
CA ALA A 523 -3.68 9.88 -4.23
C ALA A 523 -2.18 10.08 -3.92
N ASN A 524 -1.27 9.49 -4.69
CA ASN A 524 0.17 9.73 -4.52
C ASN A 524 0.56 11.10 -5.05
N PHE A 525 0.11 11.43 -6.25
CA PHE A 525 0.49 12.68 -6.91
C PHE A 525 -0.01 13.92 -6.16
N CYS A 526 -1.21 13.85 -5.59
CA CYS A 526 -1.83 14.95 -4.84
C CYS A 526 -1.69 14.83 -3.32
N GLY A 527 -1.02 13.79 -2.80
CA GLY A 527 -0.76 13.62 -1.37
C GLY A 527 -1.97 13.20 -0.52
N LEU A 528 -3.05 12.69 -1.14
CA LEU A 528 -4.29 12.30 -0.45
C LEU A 528 -4.13 11.01 0.35
N PRO A 529 -4.83 10.83 1.48
CA PRO A 529 -5.03 9.51 2.05
C PRO A 529 -5.98 8.68 1.16
N ALA A 530 -5.73 7.38 1.04
CA ALA A 530 -6.59 6.46 0.31
C ALA A 530 -6.52 5.05 0.89
N ILE A 531 -7.64 4.33 0.86
CA ILE A 531 -7.76 2.98 1.40
C ILE A 531 -8.20 2.00 0.31
N SER A 532 -7.56 0.83 0.26
CA SER A 532 -7.95 -0.32 -0.55
C SER A 532 -8.69 -1.32 0.31
N LEU A 533 -9.87 -1.72 -0.13
CA LEU A 533 -10.82 -2.56 0.58
C LEU A 533 -11.25 -3.71 -0.32
N PRO A 534 -11.39 -4.95 0.14
CA PRO A 534 -11.92 -6.04 -0.67
C PRO A 534 -13.35 -5.78 -1.15
N ALA A 535 -13.63 -5.98 -2.43
CA ALA A 535 -14.96 -5.83 -3.02
C ALA A 535 -15.60 -7.15 -3.48
N GLY A 536 -14.79 -8.16 -3.76
CA GLY A 536 -15.24 -9.45 -4.25
C GLY A 536 -14.14 -10.21 -4.97
N TYR A 537 -14.55 -11.16 -5.81
CA TYR A 537 -13.65 -12.03 -6.56
C TYR A 537 -14.10 -12.16 -8.00
N VAL A 538 -13.15 -12.32 -8.91
CA VAL A 538 -13.41 -12.61 -10.32
C VAL A 538 -12.69 -13.87 -10.77
N VAL A 539 -13.20 -14.49 -11.84
CA VAL A 539 -12.48 -15.50 -12.60
C VAL A 539 -11.71 -14.75 -13.69
N PRO A 540 -10.36 -14.86 -13.73
CA PRO A 540 -9.54 -14.11 -14.67
C PRO A 540 -9.75 -14.58 -16.13
N GLU A 541 -9.29 -13.74 -17.07
CA GLU A 541 -9.23 -14.14 -18.48
C GLU A 541 -8.35 -15.40 -18.67
N GLY A 542 -8.79 -16.31 -19.54
CA GLY A 542 -8.10 -17.57 -19.82
C GLY A 542 -8.51 -18.75 -18.93
N GLU A 543 -9.25 -18.50 -17.86
CA GLU A 543 -9.87 -19.54 -17.04
C GLU A 543 -11.29 -19.88 -17.55
N VAL A 544 -11.84 -21.00 -17.09
CA VAL A 544 -13.24 -21.34 -17.37
C VAL A 544 -14.13 -20.25 -16.78
N ASP A 545 -15.08 -19.75 -17.56
CA ASP A 545 -15.95 -18.62 -17.19
C ASP A 545 -15.22 -17.29 -16.94
N ALA A 546 -14.15 -17.04 -17.67
CA ALA A 546 -13.36 -15.80 -17.59
C ALA A 546 -14.21 -14.52 -17.58
N GLY A 547 -13.79 -13.55 -16.77
CA GLY A 547 -14.46 -12.25 -16.65
C GLY A 547 -15.76 -12.23 -15.83
N ARG A 548 -16.22 -13.36 -15.30
CA ARG A 548 -17.39 -13.41 -14.39
C ARG A 548 -17.01 -13.10 -12.94
N VAL A 549 -17.97 -12.64 -12.18
CA VAL A 549 -17.88 -12.56 -10.71
C VAL A 549 -17.89 -13.98 -10.14
N ALA A 550 -16.91 -14.32 -9.30
CA ALA A 550 -16.73 -15.63 -8.71
C ALA A 550 -17.39 -15.71 -7.33
N ASP A 551 -17.95 -16.87 -7.02
CA ASP A 551 -18.48 -17.19 -5.70
C ASP A 551 -17.40 -17.79 -4.76
N GLU A 552 -17.78 -18.16 -3.56
CA GLU A 552 -16.89 -18.75 -2.55
C GLU A 552 -16.32 -20.12 -2.96
N HIS A 553 -17.00 -20.83 -3.85
CA HIS A 553 -16.61 -22.18 -4.28
C HIS A 553 -15.74 -22.20 -5.54
N THR A 554 -15.58 -21.06 -6.21
CA THR A 554 -14.79 -20.97 -7.44
C THR A 554 -13.30 -21.07 -7.14
N LEU A 555 -12.63 -22.10 -7.61
CA LEU A 555 -11.17 -22.26 -7.51
C LEU A 555 -10.46 -21.31 -8.49
N GLY A 556 -9.26 -20.86 -8.11
CA GLY A 556 -8.42 -20.00 -8.97
C GLY A 556 -8.94 -18.57 -9.14
N LYS A 557 -9.96 -18.17 -8.38
CA LYS A 557 -10.47 -16.79 -8.37
C LYS A 557 -9.42 -15.80 -7.86
N ILE A 558 -9.56 -14.55 -8.27
CA ILE A 558 -8.68 -13.44 -7.85
C ILE A 558 -9.51 -12.40 -7.13
N PRO A 559 -9.01 -11.86 -5.98
CA PRO A 559 -9.65 -10.75 -5.31
C PRO A 559 -9.64 -9.47 -6.16
N VAL A 560 -10.65 -8.63 -5.96
CA VAL A 560 -10.78 -7.29 -6.51
C VAL A 560 -10.95 -6.30 -5.38
N GLY A 561 -10.25 -5.17 -5.47
CA GLY A 561 -10.32 -4.09 -4.49
C GLY A 561 -11.18 -2.92 -4.93
N PHE A 562 -11.93 -2.38 -3.97
CA PHE A 562 -12.61 -1.09 -4.01
C PHE A 562 -11.75 -0.05 -3.30
N MET A 563 -11.57 1.13 -3.86
CA MET A 563 -10.75 2.20 -3.29
C MET A 563 -11.58 3.44 -2.99
N CYS A 564 -11.29 4.07 -1.86
CA CYS A 564 -11.71 5.44 -1.60
C CYS A 564 -10.51 6.31 -1.23
N ALA A 565 -10.48 7.54 -1.79
CA ALA A 565 -9.53 8.59 -1.44
C ALA A 565 -10.27 9.75 -0.78
N GLY A 566 -9.71 10.30 0.29
CA GLY A 566 -10.32 11.39 1.04
C GLY A 566 -9.51 12.68 1.01
N GLU A 567 -10.07 13.74 1.58
CA GLU A 567 -9.37 15.00 1.83
C GLU A 567 -8.11 14.76 2.69
N TRP A 568 -7.12 15.61 2.56
CA TRP A 568 -5.90 15.53 3.39
C TRP A 568 -6.25 15.45 4.88
N GLY A 569 -5.68 14.47 5.58
CA GLY A 569 -5.94 14.21 7.00
C GLY A 569 -7.30 13.57 7.30
N SER A 570 -7.97 12.98 6.33
CA SER A 570 -9.27 12.29 6.52
C SER A 570 -9.14 10.78 6.74
N GLU A 571 -8.03 10.30 7.26
CA GLU A 571 -7.81 8.87 7.55
C GLU A 571 -8.94 8.28 8.42
N HIS A 572 -9.49 9.06 9.37
CA HIS A 572 -10.65 8.66 10.18
C HIS A 572 -11.86 8.23 9.34
N ALA A 573 -12.25 9.09 8.37
CA ALA A 573 -13.40 8.83 7.52
C ALA A 573 -13.20 7.58 6.66
N LEU A 574 -11.98 7.43 6.12
CA LEU A 574 -11.61 6.25 5.32
C LEU A 574 -11.62 4.95 6.14
N MET A 575 -11.16 5.00 7.40
CA MET A 575 -11.20 3.82 8.28
C MET A 575 -12.62 3.44 8.67
N ARG A 576 -13.52 4.41 8.91
CA ARG A 576 -14.93 4.14 9.17
C ARG A 576 -15.62 3.51 7.96
N LEU A 577 -15.38 4.06 6.76
CA LEU A 577 -15.81 3.41 5.52
C LEU A 577 -15.25 1.98 5.45
N GLY A 578 -13.99 1.78 5.84
CA GLY A 578 -13.36 0.47 5.88
C GLY A 578 -14.12 -0.52 6.76
N PHE A 579 -14.55 -0.13 7.96
CA PHE A 579 -15.39 -0.98 8.82
C PHE A 579 -16.77 -1.25 8.21
N ASP A 580 -17.40 -0.27 7.57
CA ASP A 580 -18.68 -0.48 6.87
C ASP A 580 -18.52 -1.48 5.71
N VAL A 581 -17.44 -1.38 4.91
CA VAL A 581 -17.15 -2.35 3.84
C VAL A 581 -16.78 -3.73 4.39
N GLU A 582 -16.01 -3.80 5.48
CA GLU A 582 -15.66 -5.06 6.13
C GLU A 582 -16.92 -5.82 6.59
N ASP A 583 -17.87 -5.13 7.23
CA ASP A 583 -19.14 -5.71 7.65
C ASP A 583 -19.95 -6.23 6.45
N LEU A 584 -20.02 -5.44 5.38
CA LEU A 584 -20.69 -5.85 4.15
C LEU A 584 -20.01 -7.06 3.49
N PHE A 585 -18.69 -7.12 3.47
CA PHE A 585 -17.91 -8.16 2.79
C PHE A 585 -17.73 -9.44 3.61
N ALA A 586 -17.87 -9.40 4.94
CA ALA A 586 -17.54 -10.49 5.85
C ALA A 586 -18.17 -11.85 5.49
N LYS A 587 -19.41 -11.86 5.00
CA LYS A 587 -20.15 -13.09 4.65
C LYS A 587 -19.65 -13.78 3.37
N THR A 588 -19.01 -13.01 2.48
CA THR A 588 -18.53 -13.49 1.17
C THR A 588 -17.02 -13.64 1.12
N ARG A 589 -16.34 -13.23 2.19
CA ARG A 589 -14.89 -13.33 2.27
C ARG A 589 -14.43 -14.76 2.42
N THR A 590 -13.46 -15.16 1.62
CA THR A 590 -12.85 -16.49 1.67
C THR A 590 -11.37 -16.40 2.01
N ARG A 591 -10.82 -17.46 2.58
CA ARG A 591 -9.37 -17.61 2.80
C ARG A 591 -8.66 -17.86 1.46
N ALA A 592 -7.41 -17.43 1.37
CA ALA A 592 -6.55 -17.75 0.25
C ALA A 592 -6.22 -19.26 0.23
N GLN A 593 -5.84 -19.80 -0.94
CA GLN A 593 -5.39 -21.20 -1.05
C GLN A 593 -4.10 -21.46 -0.24
N ALA A 594 -3.23 -20.45 -0.15
CA ALA A 594 -1.98 -20.51 0.61
C ALA A 594 -2.14 -20.16 2.10
N TRP A 595 -3.38 -20.13 2.62
CA TRP A 595 -3.64 -19.74 4.00
C TRP A 595 -3.20 -20.80 5.00
N GLU A 596 -2.52 -20.34 6.07
CA GLU A 596 -2.04 -21.18 7.17
C GLU A 596 -2.81 -20.92 8.47
N ASP A 597 -3.10 -21.96 9.22
CA ASP A 597 -3.70 -21.84 10.56
C ASP A 597 -2.63 -21.68 11.64
N VAL A 598 -2.05 -20.50 11.71
CA VAL A 598 -0.96 -20.18 12.64
C VAL A 598 -1.34 -20.42 14.10
N MET A 599 -2.62 -20.23 14.48
CA MET A 599 -3.07 -20.49 15.84
C MET A 599 -3.07 -21.97 16.17
N GLN A 600 -3.49 -22.81 15.22
CA GLN A 600 -3.44 -24.25 15.36
C GLN A 600 -1.98 -24.74 15.44
N LEU A 601 -1.12 -24.27 14.56
CA LEU A 601 0.32 -24.58 14.57
C LEU A 601 1.00 -24.18 15.89
N ALA A 602 0.68 -23.02 16.44
CA ALA A 602 1.20 -22.58 17.73
C ALA A 602 0.71 -23.45 18.91
N LYS A 603 -0.53 -23.95 18.86
CA LYS A 603 -1.03 -24.91 19.87
C LYS A 603 -0.33 -26.27 19.78
N GLU A 604 -0.04 -26.74 18.59
CA GLU A 604 0.73 -27.97 18.34
C GLU A 604 2.16 -27.84 18.87
N GLU A 605 2.81 -26.68 18.64
CA GLU A 605 4.14 -26.36 19.18
C GLU A 605 4.14 -26.40 20.73
N MET A 606 3.10 -25.92 21.39
CA MET A 606 2.95 -25.98 22.85
C MET A 606 2.68 -27.39 23.36
N GLY A 607 1.87 -28.17 22.63
CA GLY A 607 1.53 -29.56 23.00
C GLY A 607 2.67 -30.55 22.75
N GLY A 608 3.52 -30.28 21.75
CA GLY A 608 4.67 -31.09 21.37
C GLY A 608 5.91 -30.95 22.29
N SER A 609 5.92 -29.96 23.17
CA SER A 609 7.06 -29.71 24.10
C SER A 609 7.27 -30.81 25.16
N GLY A 610 6.57 -31.95 25.06
CA GLY A 610 6.76 -33.15 25.90
C GLY A 610 7.72 -34.19 25.35
N VAL A 611 8.21 -34.03 24.12
CA VAL A 611 9.22 -34.94 23.52
C VAL A 611 10.42 -34.11 23.09
N LEU A 612 11.45 -34.06 23.92
CA LEU A 612 12.78 -33.60 23.53
C LEU A 612 13.29 -34.51 22.41
N VAL A 613 13.29 -34.02 21.18
CA VAL A 613 14.15 -34.53 20.13
C VAL A 613 15.38 -33.64 20.13
N ASP A 614 16.45 -34.12 20.72
CA ASP A 614 17.80 -33.60 20.55
C ASP A 614 18.14 -33.66 19.04
N VAL A 615 18.36 -32.50 18.43
CA VAL A 615 19.09 -32.34 17.16
C VAL A 615 20.11 -31.24 17.28
#